data_30103d3ceca27c5e132bcce0412c5d82
#
_entry.id   30103d3ceca27c5e132bcce0412c5d82
#
_cell.length_a   1.000
_cell.length_b   1.000
_cell.length_c   1.000
_cell.angle_alpha   90.00
_cell.angle_beta   90.00
_cell.angle_gamma   90.00
#
_symmetry.space_group_name_H-M   'P 1'
#
loop_
_entity.id
_entity.type
_entity.pdbx_description
1 polymer ?
#
loop_
_entity_poly.entity_id
_entity_poly.type
_entity_poly.pdbx_seq_one_letter_code
_entity_poly.pdbx_strand_id
1 'polypeptide(L)'
;IGARVILLPMEIPPNYGARYTAGFRESFRTVAQETDSVLAPFLLDGVATDPKLVQADGLHPTIDAQPIMLANVLTSVTDVLAGL
;
A
#
# COMPACT_ATOMS: atom_id res chain seq x y z
N ILE A 1 -10.36 13.98 -16.59
CA ILE A 1 -11.56 13.33 -17.07
C ILE A 1 -12.44 12.79 -15.93
N GLY A 2 -12.37 13.35 -14.76
CA GLY A 2 -13.27 13.03 -13.65
C GLY A 2 -12.98 11.73 -12.90
N ALA A 3 -11.97 10.97 -13.27
CA ALA A 3 -11.58 9.79 -12.51
C ALA A 3 -10.90 10.19 -11.20
N ARG A 4 -11.22 9.46 -10.13
CA ARG A 4 -10.52 9.61 -8.85
C ARG A 4 -9.45 8.51 -8.78
N VAL A 5 -8.27 8.88 -8.33
CA VAL A 5 -7.12 7.98 -8.26
C VAL A 5 -6.76 7.72 -6.80
N ILE A 6 -6.65 6.45 -6.45
CA ILE A 6 -6.13 6.01 -5.16
C ILE A 6 -4.78 5.35 -5.42
N LEU A 7 -3.72 5.93 -4.86
CA LEU A 7 -2.36 5.42 -5.00
C LEU A 7 -2.07 4.46 -3.85
N LEU A 8 -1.74 3.21 -4.18
CA LEU A 8 -1.35 2.21 -3.20
C LEU A 8 0.17 2.19 -3.10
N PRO A 9 0.75 2.63 -1.98
CA PRO A 9 2.20 2.69 -1.86
C PRO A 9 2.81 1.30 -1.74
N MET A 10 4.06 1.20 -2.14
CA MET A 10 4.87 0.00 -1.98
C MET A 10 5.93 0.24 -0.90
N GLU A 11 6.44 -0.85 -0.33
CA GLU A 11 7.57 -0.81 0.59
C GLU A 11 8.69 -1.68 0.02
N ILE A 12 9.93 -1.35 0.35
CA ILE A 12 11.09 -2.15 -0.06
C ILE A 12 11.72 -2.81 1.17
N PRO A 13 12.47 -3.91 0.99
CA PRO A 13 13.11 -4.57 2.11
C PRO A 13 14.05 -3.63 2.88
N PRO A 14 14.09 -3.72 4.22
CA PRO A 14 14.88 -2.79 5.04
C PRO A 14 16.40 -2.92 4.83
N ASN A 15 16.86 -3.99 4.20
CA ASN A 15 18.27 -4.18 3.90
C ASN A 15 18.83 -3.20 2.84
N TYR A 16 17.96 -2.45 2.17
CA TYR A 16 18.40 -1.37 1.27
C TYR A 16 18.85 -0.12 2.01
N GLY A 17 18.71 -0.09 3.35
CA GLY A 17 19.13 1.01 4.18
C GLY A 17 18.01 2.00 4.50
N ALA A 18 18.09 2.60 5.69
CA ALA A 18 17.01 3.46 6.20
C ALA A 18 16.78 4.69 5.33
N ARG A 19 17.85 5.30 4.81
CA ARG A 19 17.74 6.50 3.98
C ARG A 19 17.04 6.21 2.66
N TYR A 20 17.42 5.12 2.00
CA TYR A 20 16.80 4.72 0.73
C TYR A 20 15.33 4.33 0.95
N THR A 21 15.05 3.60 2.00
CA THR A 21 13.70 3.17 2.34
C THR A 21 12.78 4.37 2.62
N ALA A 22 13.27 5.35 3.37
CA ALA A 22 12.52 6.57 3.66
C ALA A 22 12.25 7.38 2.39
N GLY A 23 13.24 7.50 1.50
CA GLY A 23 13.09 8.20 0.23
C GLY A 23 12.09 7.52 -0.70
N PHE A 24 12.13 6.19 -0.76
CA PHE A 24 11.19 5.39 -1.54
C PHE A 24 9.75 5.61 -1.04
N ARG A 25 9.56 5.57 0.28
CA ARG A 25 8.26 5.81 0.91
C ARG A 25 7.77 7.23 0.63
N GLU A 26 8.63 8.22 0.75
CA GLU A 26 8.28 9.62 0.53
C GLU A 26 7.91 9.91 -0.92
N SER A 27 8.45 9.16 -1.89
CA SER A 27 8.13 9.36 -3.30
C SER A 27 6.64 9.15 -3.58
N PHE A 28 5.99 8.21 -2.92
CA PHE A 28 4.55 7.98 -3.07
C PHE A 28 3.75 9.17 -2.55
N ARG A 29 4.17 9.74 -1.42
CA ARG A 29 3.51 10.92 -0.85
C ARG A 29 3.62 12.12 -1.80
N THR A 30 4.81 12.34 -2.35
CA THR A 30 5.06 13.43 -3.30
C THR A 30 4.19 13.29 -4.54
N VAL A 31 4.16 12.09 -5.14
CA VAL A 31 3.34 11.84 -6.33
C VAL A 31 1.87 12.04 -6.03
N ALA A 32 1.38 11.55 -4.88
CA ALA A 32 -0.02 11.73 -4.51
C ALA A 32 -0.39 13.21 -4.40
N GLN A 33 0.47 14.02 -3.79
CA GLN A 33 0.25 15.46 -3.68
C GLN A 33 0.25 16.16 -5.05
N GLU A 34 1.23 15.83 -5.89
CA GLU A 34 1.38 16.46 -7.19
C GLU A 34 0.25 16.10 -8.17
N THR A 35 -0.34 14.93 -8.02
CA THR A 35 -1.40 14.45 -8.92
C THR A 35 -2.79 14.57 -8.32
N ASP A 36 -2.91 15.13 -7.12
CA ASP A 36 -4.17 15.21 -6.36
C ASP A 36 -4.83 13.84 -6.20
N SER A 37 -4.02 12.83 -5.91
CA SER A 37 -4.46 11.47 -5.68
C SER A 37 -4.58 11.20 -4.18
N VAL A 38 -5.43 10.24 -3.83
CA VAL A 38 -5.53 9.77 -2.45
C VAL A 38 -4.43 8.73 -2.21
N LEU A 39 -3.65 8.91 -1.16
CA LEU A 39 -2.63 7.95 -0.76
C LEU A 39 -3.25 6.98 0.25
N ALA A 40 -3.37 5.71 -0.14
CA ALA A 40 -3.85 4.66 0.75
C ALA A 40 -2.74 4.19 1.70
N PRO A 41 -3.09 3.51 2.81
CA PRO A 41 -2.10 2.78 3.60
C PRO A 41 -1.43 1.67 2.79
N PHE A 42 -0.30 1.18 3.29
CA PHE A 42 0.40 0.07 2.64
C PHE A 42 -0.49 -1.18 2.60
N LEU A 43 -0.74 -1.70 1.40
CA LEU A 43 -1.65 -2.83 1.17
C LEU A 43 -1.24 -4.08 1.96
N LEU A 44 0.06 -4.32 2.07
CA LEU A 44 0.59 -5.52 2.73
C LEU A 44 0.97 -5.29 4.19
N ASP A 45 0.48 -4.22 4.81
CA ASP A 45 0.72 -3.97 6.22
C ASP A 45 0.14 -5.11 7.06
N GLY A 46 0.96 -5.64 7.96
CA GLY A 46 0.59 -6.81 8.75
C GLY A 46 0.69 -8.13 8.00
N VAL A 47 1.01 -8.12 6.71
CA VAL A 47 1.12 -9.32 5.86
C VAL A 47 2.57 -9.59 5.49
N ALA A 48 3.27 -8.59 4.98
CA ALA A 48 4.61 -8.76 4.40
C ALA A 48 5.65 -9.29 5.40
N THR A 49 5.46 -9.01 6.69
CA THR A 49 6.37 -9.43 7.76
C THR A 49 5.95 -10.73 8.46
N ASP A 50 4.80 -11.29 8.08
CA ASP A 50 4.31 -12.54 8.68
C ASP A 50 4.50 -13.70 7.70
N PRO A 51 5.43 -14.62 7.98
CA PRO A 51 5.73 -15.74 7.08
C PRO A 51 4.53 -16.68 6.84
N LYS A 52 3.53 -16.65 7.71
CA LYS A 52 2.32 -17.46 7.54
C LYS A 52 1.36 -16.87 6.51
N LEU A 53 1.52 -15.59 6.19
CA LEU A 53 0.64 -14.85 5.27
C LEU A 53 1.28 -14.62 3.91
N VAL A 54 2.50 -15.10 3.70
CA VAL A 54 3.25 -14.96 2.46
C VAL A 54 3.58 -16.35 1.95
N GLN A 55 3.47 -16.57 0.62
CA GLN A 55 3.79 -17.84 -0.01
C GLN A 55 5.28 -18.17 0.12
N ALA A 56 5.66 -19.39 -0.29
CA ALA A 56 7.04 -19.86 -0.18
C ALA A 56 8.05 -19.01 -0.94
N ASP A 57 7.60 -18.25 -1.96
CA ASP A 57 8.46 -17.34 -2.71
C ASP A 57 8.84 -16.07 -1.93
N GLY A 58 8.23 -15.82 -0.77
CA GLY A 58 8.48 -14.64 0.04
C GLY A 58 7.91 -13.35 -0.52
N LEU A 59 7.10 -13.42 -1.59
CA LEU A 59 6.59 -12.24 -2.29
C LEU A 59 5.06 -12.18 -2.33
N HIS A 60 4.41 -13.27 -2.70
CA HIS A 60 2.96 -13.26 -2.93
C HIS A 60 2.19 -13.59 -1.65
N PRO A 61 1.12 -12.83 -1.35
CA PRO A 61 0.27 -13.13 -0.19
C PRO A 61 -0.48 -14.45 -0.36
N THR A 62 -0.78 -15.09 0.77
CA THR A 62 -1.63 -16.27 0.80
C THR A 62 -3.11 -15.90 0.75
N ILE A 63 -3.99 -16.91 0.65
CA ILE A 63 -5.44 -16.70 0.73
C ILE A 63 -5.81 -16.09 2.07
N ASP A 64 -5.19 -16.54 3.17
CA ASP A 64 -5.49 -16.03 4.52
C ASP A 64 -5.12 -14.55 4.69
N ALA A 65 -4.24 -14.02 3.84
CA ALA A 65 -3.88 -12.61 3.86
C ALA A 65 -4.94 -11.70 3.23
N GLN A 66 -5.85 -12.22 2.41
CA GLN A 66 -6.77 -11.41 1.62
C GLN A 66 -7.68 -10.51 2.47
N PRO A 67 -8.31 -10.99 3.56
CA PRO A 67 -9.12 -10.11 4.40
C PRO A 67 -8.33 -8.97 5.03
N ILE A 68 -7.07 -9.21 5.38
CA ILE A 68 -6.19 -8.19 5.97
C ILE A 68 -5.87 -7.11 4.92
N MET A 69 -5.55 -7.53 3.70
CA MET A 69 -5.28 -6.61 2.59
C MET A 69 -6.50 -5.76 2.27
N LEU A 70 -7.68 -6.36 2.26
CA LEU A 70 -8.92 -5.62 2.06
C LEU A 70 -9.12 -4.57 3.15
N ALA A 71 -8.93 -4.96 4.42
CA ALA A 71 -9.08 -4.02 5.54
C ALA A 71 -8.10 -2.84 5.43
N ASN A 72 -6.89 -3.08 4.92
CA ASN A 72 -5.88 -2.04 4.80
C ASN A 72 -6.28 -0.93 3.82
N VAL A 73 -7.10 -1.21 2.80
CA VAL A 73 -7.45 -0.24 1.76
C VAL A 73 -8.93 0.14 1.74
N LEU A 74 -9.77 -0.59 2.46
CA LEU A 74 -11.22 -0.43 2.37
C LEU A 74 -11.66 0.98 2.73
N THR A 75 -11.12 1.57 3.77
CA THR A 75 -11.48 2.93 4.20
C THR A 75 -11.16 3.96 3.11
N SER A 76 -9.99 3.85 2.46
CA SER A 76 -9.62 4.75 1.37
C SER A 76 -10.59 4.64 0.20
N VAL A 77 -10.99 3.41 -0.15
CA VAL A 77 -11.94 3.18 -1.26
C VAL A 77 -13.32 3.73 -0.91
N THR A 78 -13.83 3.42 0.27
CA THR A 78 -15.16 3.89 0.68
C THR A 78 -15.23 5.40 0.80
N ASP A 79 -14.18 6.05 1.31
CA ASP A 79 -14.12 7.49 1.42
C ASP A 79 -14.14 8.17 0.05
N VAL A 80 -13.40 7.64 -0.91
CA VAL A 80 -13.38 8.17 -2.28
C VAL A 80 -14.77 8.01 -2.91
N LEU A 81 -15.38 6.84 -2.78
CA LEU A 81 -16.72 6.59 -3.33
C LEU A 81 -17.78 7.51 -2.70
N ALA A 82 -17.68 7.75 -1.40
CA ALA A 82 -18.61 8.65 -0.71
C ALA A 82 -18.49 10.10 -1.18
N GLY A 83 -17.32 10.50 -1.67
CA GLY A 83 -17.06 11.85 -2.19
C GLY A 83 -17.47 12.05 -3.65
N LEU A 84 -17.93 11.00 -4.30
CA LEU A 84 -18.45 11.10 -5.68
C LEU A 84 -19.95 11.51 -5.65
#